data_e850d7b9c757e36b7cb0c802389ff074
#
_entry.id   e850d7b9c757e36b7cb0c802389ff074
#
_cell.length_a   1.000
_cell.length_b   1.000
_cell.length_c   1.000
_cell.angle_alpha   90.00
_cell.angle_beta   90.00
_cell.angle_gamma   90.00
#
_symmetry.space_group_name_H-M   'P 1'
#
loop_
_entity.id
_entity.type
_entity.pdbx_description
1 polymer ?
#
loop_
_entity_poly.entity_id
_entity_poly.type
_entity_poly.pdbx_seq_one_letter_code
_entity_poly.pdbx_strand_id
1 'polypeptide(L)'
;NDVVKFKVEQADTDTQKLEVASASIDVSSLGGSSAMPIEPELQAVTISATTDTTLGIKTLPITVTDQYGNKFSTTVDVEITDRVKENKNDFDWDESVVYFMVTDRFFDGNESNNTASGTDTYGDNPGLYHGGDFAGVTAKLDYLQDLGVNTIWLTPIVKNIAGVTVTDEGKEDVPYNAAYHGYWASDFTKLNPTLGTTEEFETMISEAHKRGMRIMVDIVVNHAGYGTESTFADMLRDKSVSEGDIKSWQSGLPDFATEKADVRAKLVEWQTSWMKDYGVDYFRVDTVKHVDSTTWAALKNSTTEVNPSFKMIGEYYGAGYALSLIHI
;
A
#
# COMPACT_ATOMS: atom_id res chain seq x y z
N ASN A 1 11.97 -8.58 -9.55
CA ASN A 1 11.43 -9.22 -8.35
C ASN A 1 10.64 -10.47 -8.73
N ASP A 2 10.53 -11.41 -7.79
CA ASP A 2 9.68 -12.58 -7.90
C ASP A 2 9.21 -13.00 -6.49
N VAL A 3 8.17 -13.85 -6.41
CA VAL A 3 7.68 -14.39 -5.14
C VAL A 3 8.05 -15.87 -5.04
N VAL A 4 8.92 -16.18 -4.09
CA VAL A 4 9.24 -17.57 -3.74
C VAL A 4 8.21 -18.08 -2.73
N LYS A 5 7.58 -19.21 -3.05
CA LYS A 5 6.65 -19.92 -2.17
C LYS A 5 7.21 -21.28 -1.81
N PHE A 6 6.96 -21.73 -0.60
CA PHE A 6 7.26 -23.08 -0.15
C PHE A 6 6.12 -23.61 0.71
N LYS A 7 6.09 -24.89 0.92
CA LYS A 7 5.12 -25.53 1.81
C LYS A 7 5.87 -26.44 2.78
N VAL A 8 5.55 -26.30 4.06
CA VAL A 8 6.00 -27.24 5.09
C VAL A 8 4.94 -28.32 5.26
N GLU A 9 5.29 -29.57 4.97
CA GLU A 9 4.42 -30.72 5.15
C GLU A 9 5.00 -31.62 6.23
N GLN A 10 4.17 -31.95 7.21
CA GLN A 10 4.51 -32.92 8.25
C GLN A 10 4.13 -34.33 7.76
N ALA A 11 4.98 -35.33 8.01
CA ALA A 11 4.65 -36.72 7.68
C ALA A 11 3.48 -37.21 8.55
N ASP A 12 2.54 -37.93 7.93
CA ASP A 12 1.33 -38.47 8.58
C ASP A 12 1.61 -39.42 9.77
N THR A 13 2.84 -39.86 9.95
CA THR A 13 3.28 -40.75 11.03
C THR A 13 3.60 -39.99 12.35
N ASP A 14 3.69 -38.66 12.30
CA ASP A 14 4.04 -37.86 13.46
C ASP A 14 2.80 -37.57 14.32
N THR A 15 2.88 -37.93 15.58
CA THR A 15 1.79 -37.73 16.55
C THR A 15 1.79 -36.33 17.18
N GLN A 16 2.85 -35.55 16.97
CA GLN A 16 2.99 -34.18 17.47
C GLN A 16 2.92 -33.18 16.30
N LYS A 17 2.07 -32.18 16.45
CA LYS A 17 2.01 -31.07 15.50
C LYS A 17 3.33 -30.25 15.58
N LEU A 18 4.06 -30.18 14.49
CA LEU A 18 5.23 -29.32 14.36
C LEU A 18 4.78 -27.91 13.95
N GLU A 19 5.41 -26.90 14.54
CA GLU A 19 5.19 -25.51 14.20
C GLU A 19 6.50 -24.89 13.69
N VAL A 20 6.40 -24.08 12.66
CA VAL A 20 7.54 -23.34 12.11
C VAL A 20 7.83 -22.15 13.04
N ALA A 21 8.96 -22.20 13.71
CA ALA A 21 9.42 -21.11 14.58
C ALA A 21 10.10 -20.00 13.78
N SER A 22 10.86 -20.36 12.72
CA SER A 22 11.47 -19.39 11.80
C SER A 22 11.76 -20.01 10.45
N ALA A 23 11.79 -19.16 9.42
CA ALA A 23 12.22 -19.55 8.08
C ALA A 23 13.12 -18.46 7.47
N SER A 24 14.07 -18.84 6.64
CA SER A 24 14.94 -17.91 5.91
C SER A 24 15.36 -18.46 4.57
N ILE A 25 15.69 -17.57 3.64
CA ILE A 25 16.24 -17.89 2.32
C ILE A 25 17.58 -17.18 2.15
N ASP A 26 18.56 -17.90 1.58
CA ASP A 26 19.84 -17.30 1.18
C ASP A 26 19.70 -16.69 -0.21
N VAL A 27 19.70 -15.36 -0.27
CA VAL A 27 19.66 -14.59 -1.52
C VAL A 27 20.99 -13.88 -1.81
N SER A 28 22.08 -14.33 -1.22
CA SER A 28 23.42 -13.76 -1.43
C SER A 28 23.88 -13.82 -2.90
N SER A 29 23.47 -14.85 -3.62
CA SER A 29 23.72 -14.98 -5.06
C SER A 29 22.93 -13.97 -5.92
N LEU A 30 21.96 -13.28 -5.33
CA LEU A 30 21.19 -12.18 -5.93
C LEU A 30 21.67 -10.80 -5.46
N GLY A 31 22.75 -10.75 -4.66
CA GLY A 31 23.28 -9.52 -4.06
C GLY A 31 22.63 -9.13 -2.72
N GLY A 32 21.82 -10.02 -2.14
CA GLY A 32 21.13 -9.79 -0.88
C GLY A 32 21.72 -10.54 0.32
N SER A 33 20.92 -10.76 1.35
CA SER A 33 21.32 -11.42 2.60
C SER A 33 21.48 -12.94 2.44
N SER A 34 22.43 -13.54 3.13
CA SER A 34 22.54 -15.00 3.26
C SER A 34 21.49 -15.64 4.19
N ALA A 35 20.68 -14.83 4.87
CA ALA A 35 19.63 -15.29 5.77
C ALA A 35 18.48 -14.27 5.80
N MET A 36 17.88 -14.01 4.62
CA MET A 36 16.69 -13.15 4.52
C MET A 36 15.52 -13.86 5.20
N PRO A 37 14.89 -13.23 6.19
CA PRO A 37 13.78 -13.86 6.92
C PRO A 37 12.55 -14.05 6.02
N ILE A 38 11.82 -15.13 6.27
CA ILE A 38 10.51 -15.39 5.68
C ILE A 38 9.50 -15.46 6.81
N GLU A 39 8.39 -14.76 6.68
CA GLU A 39 7.29 -14.85 7.64
C GLU A 39 6.71 -16.28 7.61
N PRO A 40 6.84 -17.06 8.70
CA PRO A 40 6.45 -18.48 8.71
C PRO A 40 4.99 -18.70 8.35
N GLU A 41 4.13 -17.78 8.74
CA GLU A 41 2.69 -17.81 8.50
C GLU A 41 2.35 -17.67 7.01
N LEU A 42 3.12 -16.87 6.26
CA LEU A 42 2.88 -16.64 4.84
C LEU A 42 3.48 -17.74 3.96
N GLN A 43 4.56 -18.36 4.40
CA GLN A 43 5.34 -19.35 3.61
C GLN A 43 5.69 -18.82 2.20
N ALA A 44 5.86 -17.53 2.09
CA ALA A 44 6.15 -16.82 0.85
C ALA A 44 6.99 -15.57 1.14
N VAL A 45 7.88 -15.22 0.22
CA VAL A 45 8.70 -14.02 0.31
C VAL A 45 9.02 -13.47 -1.07
N THR A 46 8.92 -12.14 -1.21
CA THR A 46 9.41 -11.45 -2.41
C THR A 46 10.93 -11.38 -2.37
N ILE A 47 11.57 -11.85 -3.43
CA ILE A 47 13.02 -11.73 -3.65
C ILE A 47 13.30 -10.71 -4.76
N SER A 48 14.49 -10.13 -4.72
CA SER A 48 14.96 -9.15 -5.71
C SER A 48 16.41 -9.45 -6.08
N ALA A 49 16.75 -9.32 -7.35
CA ALA A 49 18.13 -9.32 -7.82
C ALA A 49 18.66 -7.88 -7.90
N THR A 50 19.94 -7.68 -7.60
CA THR A 50 20.62 -6.41 -7.85
C THR A 50 21.04 -6.30 -9.32
N THR A 51 21.37 -5.10 -9.77
CA THR A 51 21.84 -4.83 -11.15
C THR A 51 23.14 -5.59 -11.49
N ASP A 52 23.94 -5.94 -10.48
CA ASP A 52 25.20 -6.66 -10.64
C ASP A 52 25.04 -8.19 -10.66
N THR A 53 23.79 -8.68 -10.46
CA THR A 53 23.52 -10.11 -10.47
C THR A 53 23.70 -10.68 -11.88
N THR A 54 24.53 -11.71 -12.02
CA THR A 54 24.75 -12.37 -13.31
C THR A 54 23.51 -13.15 -13.76
N LEU A 55 23.23 -13.12 -15.05
CA LEU A 55 22.09 -13.83 -15.67
C LEU A 55 22.16 -15.36 -15.49
N GLY A 56 21.02 -16.01 -15.67
CA GLY A 56 20.87 -17.45 -15.60
C GLY A 56 20.29 -17.96 -14.28
N ILE A 57 20.26 -19.29 -14.15
CA ILE A 57 19.65 -19.97 -12.98
C ILE A 57 20.48 -19.75 -11.72
N LYS A 58 19.82 -19.40 -10.63
CA LYS A 58 20.36 -19.32 -9.27
C LYS A 58 19.59 -20.26 -8.36
N THR A 59 20.31 -21.14 -7.70
CA THR A 59 19.75 -22.04 -6.68
C THR A 59 19.84 -21.36 -5.31
N LEU A 60 18.69 -21.13 -4.69
CA LEU A 60 18.57 -20.40 -3.43
C LEU A 60 18.23 -21.38 -2.29
N PRO A 61 19.09 -21.53 -1.26
CA PRO A 61 18.79 -22.37 -0.10
C PRO A 61 17.71 -21.74 0.79
N ILE A 62 16.74 -22.57 1.21
CA ILE A 62 15.73 -22.23 2.21
C ILE A 62 15.99 -23.07 3.44
N THR A 63 16.00 -22.45 4.62
CA THR A 63 16.11 -23.12 5.92
C THR A 63 14.89 -22.82 6.76
N VAL A 64 14.26 -23.87 7.28
CA VAL A 64 13.11 -23.80 8.21
C VAL A 64 13.56 -24.38 9.55
N THR A 65 13.20 -23.71 10.65
CA THR A 65 13.46 -24.18 12.00
C THR A 65 12.14 -24.39 12.73
N ASP A 66 11.95 -25.56 13.36
CA ASP A 66 10.76 -25.85 14.15
C ASP A 66 10.85 -25.27 15.58
N GLN A 67 9.78 -25.43 16.35
CA GLN A 67 9.68 -24.97 17.74
C GLN A 67 10.68 -25.67 18.70
N TYR A 68 11.31 -26.76 18.27
CA TYR A 68 12.31 -27.50 19.03
C TYR A 68 13.76 -27.16 18.62
N GLY A 69 13.92 -26.30 17.60
CA GLY A 69 15.22 -25.91 17.08
C GLY A 69 15.79 -26.85 16.00
N ASN A 70 15.02 -27.84 15.54
CA ASN A 70 15.47 -28.68 14.45
C ASN A 70 15.42 -27.90 13.13
N LYS A 71 16.45 -28.10 12.29
CA LYS A 71 16.59 -27.38 11.01
C LYS A 71 16.33 -28.32 9.83
N PHE A 72 15.53 -27.84 8.91
CA PHE A 72 15.20 -28.50 7.64
C PHE A 72 15.61 -27.56 6.50
N SER A 73 16.18 -28.12 5.42
CA SER A 73 16.65 -27.31 4.30
C SER A 73 16.13 -27.86 2.99
N THR A 74 15.80 -26.95 2.09
CA THR A 74 15.47 -27.21 0.69
C THR A 74 16.07 -26.15 -0.20
N THR A 75 15.88 -26.23 -1.50
CA THR A 75 16.35 -25.22 -2.46
C THR A 75 15.24 -24.87 -3.43
N VAL A 76 15.31 -23.65 -3.97
CA VAL A 76 14.50 -23.22 -5.11
C VAL A 76 15.40 -22.65 -6.18
N ASP A 77 15.11 -22.95 -7.45
CA ASP A 77 15.79 -22.36 -8.59
C ASP A 77 14.99 -21.15 -9.10
N VAL A 78 15.69 -20.06 -9.33
CA VAL A 78 15.13 -18.85 -9.96
C VAL A 78 15.99 -18.48 -11.17
N GLU A 79 15.34 -18.02 -12.24
CA GLU A 79 16.05 -17.58 -13.44
C GLU A 79 16.17 -16.05 -13.46
N ILE A 80 17.40 -15.58 -13.58
CA ILE A 80 17.71 -14.16 -13.74
C ILE A 80 17.82 -13.85 -15.22
N THR A 81 16.94 -13.00 -15.71
CA THR A 81 16.88 -12.54 -17.11
C THR A 81 17.19 -11.05 -17.20
N ASP A 82 17.59 -10.61 -18.40
CA ASP A 82 17.73 -9.18 -18.66
C ASP A 82 16.40 -8.45 -18.47
N ARG A 83 16.47 -7.25 -17.90
CA ARG A 83 15.32 -6.36 -17.86
C ARG A 83 15.02 -5.85 -19.26
N VAL A 84 13.85 -6.15 -19.76
CA VAL A 84 13.34 -5.60 -21.02
C VAL A 84 12.50 -4.36 -20.70
N LYS A 85 12.92 -3.18 -21.20
CA LYS A 85 12.07 -1.98 -21.20
C LYS A 85 10.99 -2.16 -22.27
N GLU A 86 9.71 -2.10 -21.86
CA GLU A 86 8.58 -2.35 -22.76
C GLU A 86 8.41 -1.26 -23.81
N ASN A 87 8.81 -0.03 -23.48
CA ASN A 87 8.76 1.12 -24.40
C ASN A 87 9.80 2.18 -24.02
N LYS A 88 9.97 3.17 -24.92
CA LYS A 88 10.94 4.26 -24.74
C LYS A 88 10.65 5.20 -23.54
N ASN A 89 9.43 5.18 -23.02
CA ASN A 89 8.99 6.00 -21.91
C ASN A 89 9.07 5.22 -20.59
N ASP A 90 9.51 3.95 -20.61
CA ASP A 90 9.73 3.17 -19.41
C ASP A 90 10.99 3.68 -18.70
N PHE A 91 10.85 4.04 -17.45
CA PHE A 91 11.92 4.57 -16.61
C PHE A 91 12.08 3.74 -15.34
N ASP A 92 13.28 3.78 -14.76
CA ASP A 92 13.54 3.14 -13.47
C ASP A 92 12.99 3.99 -12.33
N TRP A 93 12.70 3.34 -11.19
CA TRP A 93 12.15 4.02 -10.03
C TRP A 93 12.98 5.22 -9.55
N ASP A 94 14.31 5.11 -9.61
CA ASP A 94 15.26 6.17 -9.25
C ASP A 94 15.30 7.36 -10.22
N GLU A 95 14.67 7.21 -11.40
CA GLU A 95 14.45 8.29 -12.36
C GLU A 95 13.09 9.02 -12.11
N SER A 96 12.34 8.61 -11.08
CA SER A 96 11.01 9.19 -10.79
C SER A 96 11.11 10.62 -10.29
N VAL A 97 10.41 11.53 -10.97
CA VAL A 97 10.11 12.89 -10.52
C VAL A 97 8.67 12.91 -10.04
N VAL A 98 8.50 12.81 -8.72
CA VAL A 98 7.18 12.64 -8.09
C VAL A 98 6.56 13.99 -7.78
N TYR A 99 5.33 14.22 -8.25
CA TYR A 99 4.49 15.34 -7.85
C TYR A 99 3.41 14.84 -6.90
N PHE A 100 3.51 15.17 -5.61
CA PHE A 100 2.45 14.94 -4.64
C PHE A 100 1.38 16.00 -4.74
N MET A 101 0.12 15.58 -4.82
CA MET A 101 -1.03 16.48 -4.78
C MET A 101 -2.06 16.01 -3.77
N VAL A 102 -2.60 16.95 -3.00
CA VAL A 102 -3.90 16.77 -2.37
C VAL A 102 -4.92 16.92 -3.48
N THR A 103 -5.49 15.82 -3.96
CA THR A 103 -6.29 15.76 -5.19
C THR A 103 -7.41 16.79 -5.20
N ASP A 104 -8.15 16.90 -4.09
CA ASP A 104 -9.22 17.88 -3.89
C ASP A 104 -8.76 19.35 -4.06
N ARG A 105 -7.47 19.65 -3.85
CA ARG A 105 -6.91 21.02 -3.88
C ARG A 105 -6.21 21.36 -5.19
N PHE A 106 -6.17 20.42 -6.14
CA PHE A 106 -5.35 20.60 -7.34
C PHE A 106 -6.06 21.36 -8.45
N PHE A 107 -7.13 20.81 -8.99
CA PHE A 107 -7.93 21.45 -10.04
C PHE A 107 -9.30 20.79 -10.16
N ASP A 108 -10.35 21.59 -10.15
CA ASP A 108 -11.74 21.18 -10.37
C ASP A 108 -11.99 21.03 -11.88
N GLY A 109 -12.16 19.82 -12.34
CA GLY A 109 -12.43 19.48 -13.75
C GLY A 109 -13.89 19.13 -14.02
N ASN A 110 -14.66 18.81 -12.96
CA ASN A 110 -16.06 18.41 -13.07
C ASN A 110 -16.87 18.94 -11.86
N GLU A 111 -17.37 20.17 -11.96
CA GLU A 111 -18.15 20.81 -10.89
C GLU A 111 -19.38 20.01 -10.43
N SER A 112 -19.86 19.03 -11.24
CA SER A 112 -21.04 18.25 -10.89
C SER A 112 -20.83 17.25 -9.75
N ASN A 113 -19.58 16.88 -9.43
CA ASN A 113 -19.24 15.96 -8.37
C ASN A 113 -18.91 16.65 -7.02
N ASN A 114 -18.76 17.97 -6.99
CA ASN A 114 -18.30 18.73 -5.83
C ASN A 114 -19.09 18.50 -4.53
N THR A 115 -20.38 18.24 -4.66
CA THR A 115 -21.29 17.99 -3.53
C THR A 115 -21.68 16.51 -3.37
N ALA A 116 -20.97 15.60 -4.01
CA ALA A 116 -21.34 14.18 -4.02
C ALA A 116 -21.24 13.49 -2.64
N SER A 117 -20.49 14.07 -1.70
CA SER A 117 -20.43 13.63 -0.29
C SER A 117 -21.38 14.38 0.64
N GLY A 118 -22.14 15.35 0.12
CA GLY A 118 -23.09 16.19 0.83
C GLY A 118 -22.91 17.68 0.49
N THR A 119 -23.98 18.44 0.43
CA THR A 119 -23.93 19.87 0.06
C THR A 119 -23.22 20.74 1.10
N ASP A 120 -23.19 20.32 2.34
CA ASP A 120 -22.53 20.97 3.47
C ASP A 120 -21.03 20.62 3.58
N THR A 121 -20.54 19.69 2.75
CA THR A 121 -19.14 19.29 2.73
C THR A 121 -18.26 20.07 1.76
N TYR A 122 -18.85 20.91 0.90
CA TYR A 122 -18.18 21.70 -0.14
C TYR A 122 -18.31 23.20 0.12
N GLY A 123 -17.23 23.97 -0.11
CA GLY A 123 -17.23 25.44 0.00
C GLY A 123 -15.86 26.04 0.35
N ASP A 124 -15.85 27.33 0.63
CA ASP A 124 -14.60 28.11 0.83
C ASP A 124 -13.87 27.86 2.18
N ASN A 125 -14.52 27.14 3.11
CA ASN A 125 -13.86 26.82 4.38
C ASN A 125 -12.71 25.84 4.13
N PRO A 126 -11.49 26.07 4.62
CA PRO A 126 -10.33 25.17 4.42
C PRO A 126 -10.55 23.72 4.85
N GLY A 127 -11.49 23.45 5.74
CA GLY A 127 -11.86 22.10 6.17
C GLY A 127 -12.81 21.36 5.23
N LEU A 128 -13.34 22.00 4.20
CA LEU A 128 -14.31 21.42 3.26
C LEU A 128 -13.63 20.97 1.96
N TYR A 129 -14.35 20.24 1.12
CA TYR A 129 -13.95 19.94 -0.25
C TYR A 129 -13.91 21.23 -1.09
N HIS A 130 -12.95 21.30 -2.02
CA HIS A 130 -12.77 22.42 -2.95
C HIS A 130 -12.90 22.00 -4.42
N GLY A 131 -13.24 20.75 -4.69
CA GLY A 131 -13.64 20.27 -5.99
C GLY A 131 -12.55 19.68 -6.88
N GLY A 132 -11.29 19.65 -6.44
CA GLY A 132 -10.24 18.97 -7.22
C GLY A 132 -10.56 17.48 -7.39
N ASP A 133 -10.39 16.95 -8.63
CA ASP A 133 -10.91 15.65 -9.01
C ASP A 133 -10.07 14.97 -10.13
N PHE A 134 -10.43 13.73 -10.51
CA PHE A 134 -9.75 12.97 -11.57
C PHE A 134 -9.82 13.64 -12.93
N ALA A 135 -10.95 14.31 -13.26
CA ALA A 135 -11.10 15.07 -14.49
C ALA A 135 -10.14 16.26 -14.52
N GLY A 136 -9.98 16.94 -13.38
CA GLY A 136 -9.03 18.03 -13.19
C GLY A 136 -7.58 17.60 -13.33
N VAL A 137 -7.21 16.46 -12.73
CA VAL A 137 -5.88 15.88 -12.92
C VAL A 137 -5.65 15.58 -14.41
N THR A 138 -6.61 14.96 -15.08
CA THR A 138 -6.54 14.65 -16.51
C THR A 138 -6.32 15.91 -17.35
N ALA A 139 -7.07 16.98 -17.07
CA ALA A 139 -6.96 18.26 -17.79
C ALA A 139 -5.58 18.96 -17.59
N LYS A 140 -4.84 18.59 -16.53
CA LYS A 140 -3.54 19.19 -16.21
C LYS A 140 -2.34 18.29 -16.47
N LEU A 141 -2.51 17.13 -17.12
CA LEU A 141 -1.39 16.22 -17.41
C LEU A 141 -0.30 16.86 -18.27
N ASP A 142 -0.66 17.67 -19.26
CA ASP A 142 0.34 18.36 -20.10
C ASP A 142 1.14 19.38 -19.27
N TYR A 143 0.50 20.12 -18.38
CA TYR A 143 1.17 21.02 -17.44
C TYR A 143 2.17 20.27 -16.55
N LEU A 144 1.77 19.12 -15.99
CA LEU A 144 2.67 18.30 -15.18
C LEU A 144 3.83 17.72 -15.98
N GLN A 145 3.58 17.30 -17.22
CA GLN A 145 4.63 16.84 -18.14
C GLN A 145 5.63 17.94 -18.47
N ASP A 146 5.17 19.17 -18.73
CA ASP A 146 6.02 20.33 -19.00
C ASP A 146 6.89 20.72 -17.79
N LEU A 147 6.45 20.42 -16.57
CA LEU A 147 7.27 20.53 -15.34
C LEU A 147 8.32 19.42 -15.20
N GLY A 148 8.32 18.42 -16.07
CA GLY A 148 9.20 17.26 -15.98
C GLY A 148 8.71 16.18 -15.00
N VAL A 149 7.46 16.25 -14.54
CA VAL A 149 6.85 15.22 -13.69
C VAL A 149 6.61 13.96 -14.51
N ASN A 150 7.01 12.81 -13.97
CA ASN A 150 6.74 11.51 -14.58
C ASN A 150 6.02 10.54 -13.63
N THR A 151 5.79 10.94 -12.39
CA THR A 151 5.04 10.17 -11.41
C THR A 151 4.11 11.11 -10.62
N ILE A 152 2.81 10.83 -10.64
CA ILE A 152 1.78 11.61 -9.94
C ILE A 152 1.35 10.83 -8.70
N TRP A 153 1.55 11.41 -7.52
CA TRP A 153 1.08 10.86 -6.24
C TRP A 153 -0.20 11.55 -5.81
N LEU A 154 -1.31 10.80 -5.82
CA LEU A 154 -2.64 11.22 -5.38
C LEU A 154 -2.84 10.87 -3.90
N THR A 155 -3.52 11.75 -3.15
CA THR A 155 -4.10 11.37 -1.85
C THR A 155 -5.05 10.16 -1.99
N PRO A 156 -5.42 9.45 -0.89
CA PRO A 156 -6.24 8.24 -0.99
C PRO A 156 -7.52 8.47 -1.80
N ILE A 157 -7.80 7.54 -2.70
CA ILE A 157 -8.85 7.63 -3.71
C ILE A 157 -10.17 6.98 -3.28
N VAL A 158 -10.16 6.24 -2.17
CA VAL A 158 -11.29 5.44 -1.71
C VAL A 158 -12.39 6.30 -1.08
N LYS A 159 -13.61 5.76 -1.04
CA LYS A 159 -14.75 6.44 -0.43
C LYS A 159 -14.51 6.73 1.04
N ASN A 160 -14.58 7.99 1.40
CA ASN A 160 -14.44 8.48 2.75
C ASN A 160 -15.79 8.69 3.47
N ILE A 161 -15.73 8.88 4.79
CA ILE A 161 -16.85 9.46 5.53
C ILE A 161 -17.11 10.89 5.02
N ALA A 162 -18.30 11.43 5.24
CA ALA A 162 -18.62 12.80 4.84
C ALA A 162 -17.71 13.83 5.54
N GLY A 163 -17.50 13.64 6.84
CA GLY A 163 -16.61 14.45 7.66
C GLY A 163 -16.99 14.38 9.13
N VAL A 164 -16.23 15.08 9.96
CA VAL A 164 -16.44 15.15 11.42
C VAL A 164 -16.25 16.55 11.93
N THR A 165 -16.94 16.90 13.01
CA THR A 165 -16.57 18.05 13.84
C THR A 165 -15.45 17.58 14.75
N VAL A 166 -14.24 18.07 14.54
CA VAL A 166 -13.11 17.81 15.44
C VAL A 166 -13.24 18.76 16.61
N THR A 167 -13.64 18.26 17.78
CA THR A 167 -13.53 19.00 19.03
C THR A 167 -12.12 18.82 19.56
N ASP A 168 -11.29 19.83 19.39
CA ASP A 168 -10.04 19.95 20.13
C ASP A 168 -10.44 20.30 21.58
N GLU A 169 -10.07 19.46 22.56
CA GLU A 169 -10.39 19.74 23.97
C GLU A 169 -9.87 21.14 24.34
N GLY A 170 -10.79 22.10 24.54
CA GLY A 170 -10.51 23.46 24.96
C GLY A 170 -10.55 24.53 23.86
N LYS A 171 -10.88 24.19 22.60
CA LYS A 171 -11.20 25.18 21.55
C LYS A 171 -12.66 25.06 21.15
N GLU A 172 -13.44 26.07 21.48
CA GLU A 172 -14.75 26.28 20.88
C GLU A 172 -14.52 26.59 19.39
N ASP A 173 -15.28 25.93 18.49
CA ASP A 173 -15.32 26.16 17.05
C ASP A 173 -14.10 25.70 16.22
N VAL A 174 -13.69 24.42 16.32
CA VAL A 174 -12.94 23.81 15.21
C VAL A 174 -13.93 23.59 14.07
N PRO A 175 -13.70 24.15 12.86
CA PRO A 175 -14.62 24.02 11.76
C PRO A 175 -14.83 22.55 11.38
N TYR A 176 -16.04 22.23 10.92
CA TYR A 176 -16.37 20.95 10.31
C TYR A 176 -15.28 20.55 9.31
N ASN A 177 -14.73 19.34 9.48
CA ASN A 177 -13.69 18.83 8.61
C ASN A 177 -14.30 17.72 7.74
N ALA A 178 -14.55 18.03 6.48
CA ALA A 178 -14.85 17.05 5.47
C ALA A 178 -13.61 16.19 5.20
N ALA A 179 -13.80 14.92 4.88
CA ALA A 179 -12.68 14.00 4.69
C ALA A 179 -11.99 14.18 3.31
N TYR A 180 -11.79 15.43 2.87
CA TYR A 180 -11.22 15.78 1.55
C TYR A 180 -9.82 15.22 1.32
N HIS A 181 -9.07 15.02 2.40
CA HIS A 181 -7.71 14.50 2.36
C HIS A 181 -7.62 12.99 2.04
N GLY A 182 -8.74 12.25 2.16
CA GLY A 182 -8.82 10.85 1.76
C GLY A 182 -8.44 9.81 2.83
N TYR A 183 -7.97 10.21 4.02
CA TYR A 183 -7.47 9.26 5.03
C TYR A 183 -8.53 8.70 5.98
N TRP A 184 -9.82 9.03 5.80
CA TRP A 184 -10.91 8.55 6.66
C TRP A 184 -11.89 7.67 5.86
N ALA A 185 -11.37 6.53 5.38
CA ALA A 185 -12.13 5.62 4.53
C ALA A 185 -13.36 5.04 5.23
N SER A 186 -14.48 5.01 4.52
CA SER A 186 -15.71 4.31 4.88
C SER A 186 -15.99 3.08 4.00
N ASP A 187 -15.34 2.99 2.84
CA ASP A 187 -15.41 1.84 1.94
C ASP A 187 -14.14 1.79 1.08
N PHE A 188 -13.31 0.77 1.29
CA PHE A 188 -12.03 0.59 0.59
C PHE A 188 -12.17 0.03 -0.82
N THR A 189 -13.38 -0.35 -1.22
CA THR A 189 -13.66 -0.99 -2.52
C THR A 189 -14.30 -0.05 -3.53
N LYS A 190 -14.59 1.19 -3.14
CA LYS A 190 -15.22 2.20 -3.98
C LYS A 190 -14.41 3.47 -4.05
N LEU A 191 -14.42 4.12 -5.20
CA LEU A 191 -13.87 5.45 -5.36
C LEU A 191 -14.66 6.48 -4.55
N ASN A 192 -13.97 7.54 -4.09
CA ASN A 192 -14.60 8.69 -3.49
C ASN A 192 -15.42 9.44 -4.57
N PRO A 193 -16.73 9.57 -4.44
CA PRO A 193 -17.59 10.17 -5.47
C PRO A 193 -17.28 11.66 -5.71
N THR A 194 -16.66 12.37 -4.77
CA THR A 194 -16.19 13.75 -4.98
C THR A 194 -14.91 13.84 -5.81
N LEU A 195 -14.19 12.74 -5.97
CA LEU A 195 -13.02 12.68 -6.85
C LEU A 195 -13.40 12.24 -8.27
N GLY A 196 -14.60 11.72 -8.47
CA GLY A 196 -15.10 11.34 -9.80
C GLY A 196 -15.61 9.92 -9.90
N THR A 197 -15.92 9.54 -11.13
CA THR A 197 -16.42 8.20 -11.51
C THR A 197 -15.28 7.24 -11.82
N THR A 198 -15.62 5.95 -11.95
CA THR A 198 -14.68 4.91 -12.43
C THR A 198 -14.12 5.25 -13.80
N GLU A 199 -14.96 5.73 -14.72
CA GLU A 199 -14.57 6.10 -16.08
C GLU A 199 -13.61 7.29 -16.10
N GLU A 200 -13.79 8.27 -15.19
CA GLU A 200 -12.86 9.40 -15.06
C GLU A 200 -11.52 8.94 -14.48
N PHE A 201 -11.52 8.02 -13.51
CA PHE A 201 -10.29 7.43 -12.95
C PHE A 201 -9.51 6.62 -13.99
N GLU A 202 -10.19 5.74 -14.74
CA GLU A 202 -9.61 4.96 -15.84
C GLU A 202 -9.05 5.87 -16.94
N THR A 203 -9.78 6.94 -17.28
CA THR A 203 -9.34 7.94 -18.27
C THR A 203 -8.07 8.63 -17.79
N MET A 204 -8.01 9.06 -16.54
CA MET A 204 -6.85 9.71 -15.95
C MET A 204 -5.61 8.81 -16.03
N ILE A 205 -5.72 7.54 -15.64
CA ILE A 205 -4.60 6.58 -15.71
C ILE A 205 -4.17 6.36 -17.16
N SER A 206 -5.11 6.10 -18.05
CA SER A 206 -4.83 5.88 -19.47
C SER A 206 -4.13 7.09 -20.13
N GLU A 207 -4.60 8.31 -19.86
CA GLU A 207 -4.02 9.53 -20.39
C GLU A 207 -2.62 9.84 -19.79
N ALA A 208 -2.41 9.52 -18.52
CA ALA A 208 -1.10 9.58 -17.87
C ALA A 208 -0.11 8.58 -18.52
N HIS A 209 -0.52 7.34 -18.71
CA HIS A 209 0.29 6.30 -19.35
C HIS A 209 0.66 6.64 -20.79
N LYS A 210 -0.24 7.24 -21.58
CA LYS A 210 0.06 7.72 -22.94
C LYS A 210 1.18 8.76 -22.97
N ARG A 211 1.34 9.52 -21.90
CA ARG A 211 2.40 10.52 -21.70
C ARG A 211 3.67 9.96 -21.07
N GLY A 212 3.69 8.65 -20.78
CA GLY A 212 4.79 7.99 -20.07
C GLY A 212 4.85 8.32 -18.57
N MET A 213 3.75 8.83 -18.01
CA MET A 213 3.64 9.12 -16.57
C MET A 213 3.10 7.91 -15.81
N ARG A 214 3.47 7.78 -14.53
CA ARG A 214 3.00 6.75 -13.61
C ARG A 214 2.05 7.34 -12.58
N ILE A 215 1.08 6.55 -12.16
CA ILE A 215 0.13 6.92 -11.10
C ILE A 215 0.50 6.19 -9.82
N MET A 216 0.79 6.95 -8.78
CA MET A 216 0.97 6.49 -7.41
C MET A 216 -0.25 6.85 -6.60
N VAL A 217 -0.87 5.86 -5.97
CA VAL A 217 -2.01 6.07 -5.07
C VAL A 217 -1.56 5.93 -3.63
N ASP A 218 -2.01 6.85 -2.79
CA ASP A 218 -1.86 6.73 -1.34
C ASP A 218 -2.85 5.70 -0.80
N ILE A 219 -2.37 4.76 0.00
CA ILE A 219 -3.18 3.69 0.59
C ILE A 219 -3.08 3.69 2.11
N VAL A 220 -4.20 3.40 2.76
CA VAL A 220 -4.31 3.25 4.21
C VAL A 220 -4.65 1.80 4.53
N VAL A 221 -3.85 1.16 5.38
CA VAL A 221 -4.04 -0.24 5.83
C VAL A 221 -4.32 -0.30 7.33
N ASN A 222 -3.87 0.71 8.08
CA ASN A 222 -3.92 0.75 9.52
C ASN A 222 -5.32 0.97 10.08
N HIS A 223 -6.10 1.88 9.51
CA HIS A 223 -7.33 2.38 10.12
C HIS A 223 -8.43 2.69 9.10
N ALA A 224 -9.65 2.81 9.61
CA ALA A 224 -10.81 3.32 8.89
C ALA A 224 -11.19 4.73 9.38
N GLY A 225 -12.18 5.36 8.74
CA GLY A 225 -12.69 6.67 9.14
C GLY A 225 -13.49 6.62 10.45
N TYR A 226 -13.63 7.74 11.11
CA TYR A 226 -14.45 7.88 12.31
C TYR A 226 -15.89 7.46 12.07
N GLY A 227 -16.52 6.79 13.05
CA GLY A 227 -17.92 6.36 12.99
C GLY A 227 -18.17 5.15 12.11
N THR A 228 -17.12 4.47 11.63
CA THR A 228 -17.25 3.26 10.80
C THR A 228 -17.14 1.95 11.59
N GLU A 229 -17.17 2.02 12.94
CA GLU A 229 -16.97 0.87 13.84
C GLU A 229 -17.95 -0.27 13.54
N SER A 230 -19.21 0.05 13.22
CA SER A 230 -20.20 -0.97 12.87
C SER A 230 -20.00 -1.58 11.49
N THR A 231 -19.40 -0.83 10.58
CA THR A 231 -19.11 -1.28 9.19
C THR A 231 -17.99 -2.31 9.17
N PHE A 232 -16.99 -2.13 10.01
CA PHE A 232 -15.79 -2.97 10.05
C PHE A 232 -15.65 -3.78 11.35
N ALA A 233 -16.75 -4.00 12.10
CA ALA A 233 -16.74 -4.57 13.45
C ALA A 233 -15.90 -5.84 13.59
N ASP A 234 -15.98 -6.76 12.61
CA ASP A 234 -15.26 -8.04 12.63
C ASP A 234 -13.74 -7.89 12.33
N MET A 235 -13.33 -6.74 11.83
CA MET A 235 -11.95 -6.46 11.43
C MET A 235 -11.20 -5.58 12.41
N LEU A 236 -11.92 -4.86 13.26
CA LEU A 236 -11.32 -3.87 14.15
C LEU A 236 -10.75 -4.50 15.42
N ARG A 237 -9.77 -3.82 15.95
CA ARG A 237 -9.25 -4.03 17.29
C ARG A 237 -10.18 -3.39 18.31
N ASP A 238 -10.34 -4.04 19.46
CA ASP A 238 -11.04 -3.43 20.59
C ASP A 238 -10.34 -2.12 21.00
N LYS A 239 -11.11 -1.05 21.15
CA LYS A 239 -10.60 0.29 21.47
C LYS A 239 -9.87 0.36 22.82
N SER A 240 -10.13 -0.58 23.73
CA SER A 240 -9.44 -0.67 25.01
C SER A 240 -8.01 -1.23 24.90
N VAL A 241 -7.66 -1.85 23.77
CA VAL A 241 -6.31 -2.36 23.53
C VAL A 241 -5.37 -1.20 23.19
N SER A 242 -4.29 -1.08 23.97
CA SER A 242 -3.24 -0.07 23.78
C SER A 242 -1.88 -0.71 24.07
N GLU A 243 -1.34 -1.42 23.07
CA GLU A 243 -0.09 -2.17 23.14
C GLU A 243 0.92 -1.66 22.11
N GLY A 244 1.54 -0.53 22.42
CA GLY A 244 2.55 0.10 21.55
C GLY A 244 1.94 0.74 20.29
N ASP A 245 2.80 1.00 19.30
CA ASP A 245 2.44 1.73 18.10
C ASP A 245 1.55 0.93 17.13
N ILE A 246 1.62 -0.40 17.17
CA ILE A 246 0.94 -1.29 16.21
C ILE A 246 -0.47 -1.66 16.68
N LYS A 247 -0.69 -1.77 17.99
CA LYS A 247 -1.95 -2.25 18.54
C LYS A 247 -2.62 -1.19 19.39
N SER A 248 -2.96 -0.07 18.77
CA SER A 248 -3.69 1.01 19.42
C SER A 248 -4.38 1.91 18.42
N TRP A 249 -5.55 2.41 18.80
CA TRP A 249 -6.26 3.40 18.00
C TRP A 249 -5.51 4.72 18.00
N GLN A 250 -5.02 5.12 16.82
CA GLN A 250 -4.32 6.39 16.65
C GLN A 250 -5.33 7.53 16.51
N SER A 251 -5.21 8.54 17.36
CA SER A 251 -6.11 9.72 17.35
C SER A 251 -7.61 9.36 17.39
N GLY A 252 -7.97 8.19 17.94
CA GLY A 252 -9.36 7.72 18.00
C GLY A 252 -9.91 7.14 16.70
N LEU A 253 -9.11 6.96 15.67
CA LEU A 253 -9.48 6.27 14.44
C LEU A 253 -9.63 4.76 14.67
N PRO A 254 -10.69 4.11 14.11
CA PRO A 254 -10.89 2.68 14.20
C PRO A 254 -9.72 1.89 13.61
N ASP A 255 -8.99 1.16 14.44
CA ASP A 255 -7.77 0.44 14.11
C ASP A 255 -8.06 -1.00 13.66
N PHE A 256 -7.51 -1.42 12.52
CA PHE A 256 -7.65 -2.78 12.04
C PHE A 256 -6.72 -3.73 12.80
N ALA A 257 -7.21 -4.91 13.16
CA ALA A 257 -6.43 -5.98 13.79
C ALA A 257 -5.60 -6.73 12.71
N THR A 258 -4.62 -6.05 12.14
CA THR A 258 -3.84 -6.49 10.97
C THR A 258 -3.06 -7.78 11.21
N GLU A 259 -2.74 -8.10 12.48
CA GLU A 259 -2.11 -9.36 12.87
C GLU A 259 -3.02 -10.59 12.69
N LYS A 260 -4.34 -10.40 12.50
CA LYS A 260 -5.25 -11.49 12.18
C LYS A 260 -5.17 -11.81 10.68
N ALA A 261 -4.98 -13.08 10.34
CA ALA A 261 -4.75 -13.53 8.97
C ALA A 261 -5.91 -13.20 8.01
N ASP A 262 -7.15 -13.31 8.47
CA ASP A 262 -8.35 -12.99 7.69
C ASP A 262 -8.51 -11.48 7.45
N VAL A 263 -8.23 -10.65 8.45
CA VAL A 263 -8.23 -9.19 8.34
C VAL A 263 -7.14 -8.74 7.35
N ARG A 264 -5.91 -9.23 7.55
CA ARG A 264 -4.78 -8.97 6.68
C ARG A 264 -5.07 -9.35 5.23
N ALA A 265 -5.59 -10.56 5.00
CA ALA A 265 -5.91 -11.03 3.65
C ALA A 265 -6.90 -10.10 2.95
N LYS A 266 -7.93 -9.65 3.67
CA LYS A 266 -8.94 -8.75 3.12
C LYS A 266 -8.41 -7.35 2.81
N LEU A 267 -7.58 -6.78 3.70
CA LEU A 267 -6.94 -5.49 3.47
C LEU A 267 -5.98 -5.55 2.27
N VAL A 268 -5.18 -6.60 2.17
CA VAL A 268 -4.27 -6.82 1.03
C VAL A 268 -5.04 -6.98 -0.28
N GLU A 269 -6.14 -7.75 -0.28
CA GLU A 269 -7.01 -7.89 -1.44
C GLU A 269 -7.56 -6.55 -1.92
N TRP A 270 -8.12 -5.74 -1.02
CA TRP A 270 -8.67 -4.44 -1.36
C TRP A 270 -7.62 -3.50 -1.98
N GLN A 271 -6.43 -3.42 -1.39
CA GLN A 271 -5.40 -2.55 -1.94
C GLN A 271 -4.87 -3.06 -3.29
N THR A 272 -4.66 -4.39 -3.41
CA THR A 272 -4.13 -4.98 -4.64
C THR A 272 -5.12 -4.89 -5.80
N SER A 273 -6.43 -4.79 -5.54
CA SER A 273 -7.45 -4.63 -6.59
C SER A 273 -7.25 -3.37 -7.42
N TRP A 274 -6.77 -2.26 -6.83
CA TRP A 274 -6.50 -1.01 -7.56
C TRP A 274 -5.43 -1.17 -8.64
N MET A 275 -4.46 -2.06 -8.42
CA MET A 275 -3.47 -2.42 -9.44
C MET A 275 -4.08 -3.32 -10.51
N LYS A 276 -4.81 -4.36 -10.10
CA LYS A 276 -5.37 -5.39 -11.01
C LYS A 276 -6.41 -4.81 -11.94
N ASP A 277 -7.31 -4.00 -11.37
CA ASP A 277 -8.52 -3.56 -12.06
C ASP A 277 -8.28 -2.27 -12.86
N TYR A 278 -7.38 -1.39 -12.38
CA TYR A 278 -7.19 -0.05 -12.95
C TYR A 278 -5.76 0.23 -13.45
N GLY A 279 -4.78 -0.63 -13.15
CA GLY A 279 -3.41 -0.41 -13.60
C GLY A 279 -2.66 0.69 -12.84
N VAL A 280 -2.96 0.90 -11.55
CA VAL A 280 -2.15 1.76 -10.67
C VAL A 280 -0.72 1.24 -10.63
N ASP A 281 0.26 2.13 -10.78
CA ASP A 281 1.67 1.77 -10.95
C ASP A 281 2.44 1.64 -9.65
N TYR A 282 2.11 2.46 -8.63
CA TYR A 282 2.84 2.54 -7.37
C TYR A 282 1.89 2.80 -6.19
N PHE A 283 2.31 2.44 -4.99
CA PHE A 283 1.66 2.88 -3.76
C PHE A 283 2.58 3.75 -2.92
N ARG A 284 2.03 4.81 -2.35
CA ARG A 284 2.51 5.39 -1.09
C ARG A 284 1.69 4.76 0.02
N VAL A 285 2.36 4.25 1.03
CA VAL A 285 1.74 3.51 2.14
C VAL A 285 1.74 4.38 3.38
N ASP A 286 0.55 4.73 3.83
CA ASP A 286 0.32 5.52 5.03
C ASP A 286 0.65 4.73 6.30
N THR A 287 1.11 5.40 7.35
CA THR A 287 1.26 4.88 8.72
C THR A 287 1.98 3.52 8.83
N VAL A 288 3.05 3.29 8.07
CA VAL A 288 3.80 2.02 8.04
C VAL A 288 4.22 1.55 9.44
N LYS A 289 4.58 2.48 10.32
CA LYS A 289 4.99 2.21 11.69
C LYS A 289 3.90 1.51 12.53
N HIS A 290 2.64 1.70 12.16
CA HIS A 290 1.47 1.30 12.94
C HIS A 290 0.85 -0.04 12.49
N VAL A 291 1.50 -0.74 11.56
CA VAL A 291 1.05 -2.04 11.03
C VAL A 291 2.18 -3.06 11.16
N ASP A 292 1.83 -4.30 11.42
CA ASP A 292 2.79 -5.39 11.62
C ASP A 292 3.56 -5.78 10.34
N SER A 293 4.76 -6.31 10.51
CA SER A 293 5.65 -6.70 9.40
C SER A 293 5.07 -7.79 8.51
N THR A 294 4.27 -8.71 9.08
CA THR A 294 3.64 -9.80 8.31
C THR A 294 2.63 -9.25 7.32
N THR A 295 1.89 -8.20 7.69
CA THR A 295 0.95 -7.51 6.78
C THR A 295 1.71 -6.84 5.63
N TRP A 296 2.83 -6.19 5.91
CA TRP A 296 3.66 -5.58 4.86
C TRP A 296 4.29 -6.61 3.94
N ALA A 297 4.75 -7.74 4.47
CA ALA A 297 5.25 -8.85 3.67
C ALA A 297 4.14 -9.43 2.77
N ALA A 298 2.93 -9.60 3.29
CA ALA A 298 1.79 -10.08 2.52
C ALA A 298 1.40 -9.12 1.39
N LEU A 299 1.35 -7.81 1.68
CA LEU A 299 1.08 -6.79 0.67
C LEU A 299 2.17 -6.79 -0.41
N LYS A 300 3.45 -6.84 -0.01
CA LYS A 300 4.57 -6.90 -0.94
C LYS A 300 4.52 -8.13 -1.84
N ASN A 301 4.22 -9.30 -1.29
CA ASN A 301 4.06 -10.52 -2.07
C ASN A 301 2.92 -10.38 -3.07
N SER A 302 1.73 -9.92 -2.63
CA SER A 302 0.57 -9.76 -3.49
C SER A 302 0.80 -8.76 -4.63
N THR A 303 1.41 -7.61 -4.35
CA THR A 303 1.72 -6.60 -5.37
C THR A 303 2.76 -7.12 -6.37
N THR A 304 3.79 -7.85 -5.90
CA THR A 304 4.82 -8.45 -6.77
C THR A 304 4.25 -9.53 -7.68
N GLU A 305 3.28 -10.33 -7.21
CA GLU A 305 2.59 -11.32 -8.06
C GLU A 305 1.81 -10.68 -9.21
N VAL A 306 1.24 -9.48 -8.98
CA VAL A 306 0.53 -8.74 -10.03
C VAL A 306 1.51 -8.06 -10.98
N ASN A 307 2.52 -7.40 -10.43
CA ASN A 307 3.54 -6.69 -11.19
C ASN A 307 4.91 -6.79 -10.49
N PRO A 308 5.85 -7.60 -11.00
CA PRO A 308 7.19 -7.74 -10.41
C PRO A 308 7.98 -6.45 -10.30
N SER A 309 7.63 -5.43 -11.08
CA SER A 309 8.28 -4.11 -11.06
C SER A 309 7.61 -3.10 -10.13
N PHE A 310 6.51 -3.49 -9.47
CA PHE A 310 5.74 -2.60 -8.59
C PHE A 310 6.58 -2.08 -7.43
N LYS A 311 6.44 -0.79 -7.14
CA LYS A 311 7.16 -0.10 -6.07
C LYS A 311 6.20 0.48 -5.05
N MET A 312 6.67 0.56 -3.80
CA MET A 312 5.96 1.21 -2.71
C MET A 312 6.91 2.13 -1.96
N ILE A 313 6.41 3.29 -1.52
CA ILE A 313 7.06 4.16 -0.55
C ILE A 313 6.25 4.15 0.74
N GLY A 314 6.89 3.91 1.86
CA GLY A 314 6.21 3.88 3.16
C GLY A 314 6.43 5.17 3.95
N GLU A 315 5.37 5.68 4.58
CA GLU A 315 5.50 6.69 5.61
C GLU A 315 5.90 6.04 6.93
N TYR A 316 7.09 6.36 7.41
CA TYR A 316 7.52 5.91 8.73
C TYR A 316 7.86 7.12 9.61
N TYR A 317 6.86 7.64 10.33
CA TYR A 317 7.02 8.79 11.19
C TYR A 317 8.06 8.56 12.29
N GLY A 318 9.04 9.44 12.39
CA GLY A 318 10.13 9.34 13.36
C GLY A 318 11.23 8.34 13.00
N ALA A 319 11.24 7.82 11.77
CA ALA A 319 12.33 6.98 11.29
C ALA A 319 13.67 7.74 11.28
N GLY A 320 14.70 7.13 11.84
CA GLY A 320 16.06 7.62 11.66
C GLY A 320 16.66 7.18 10.33
N TYR A 321 17.79 7.78 9.94
CA TYR A 321 18.50 7.50 8.69
C TYR A 321 18.75 5.99 8.45
N ALA A 322 19.15 5.25 9.50
CA ALA A 322 19.42 3.82 9.37
C ALA A 322 18.17 3.00 8.98
N LEU A 323 16.99 3.37 9.52
CA LEU A 323 15.74 2.67 9.20
C LEU A 323 15.28 2.98 7.77
N SER A 324 15.46 4.22 7.31
CA SER A 324 15.15 4.61 5.93
C SER A 324 15.93 3.79 4.91
N LEU A 325 17.19 3.44 5.19
CA LEU A 325 18.02 2.65 4.29
C LEU A 325 17.70 1.15 4.27
N ILE A 326 17.11 0.63 5.33
CA ILE A 326 16.79 -0.81 5.44
C ILE A 326 15.53 -1.17 4.61
N HIS A 327 14.61 -0.24 4.43
CA HIS A 327 13.29 -0.47 3.82
C HIS A 327 13.20 -0.02 2.36
N ILE A 328 14.22 0.60 1.87
CA ILE A 328 14.37 0.96 0.45
C ILE A 328 15.05 -0.18 -0.30
#